data_e49be8e0dff9bca483a18d05298d7278
#
_entry.id   e49be8e0dff9bca483a18d05298d7278
#
_cell.length_a   1.000
_cell.length_b   1.000
_cell.length_c   1.000
_cell.angle_alpha   90.00
_cell.angle_beta   90.00
_cell.angle_gamma   90.00
#
_symmetry.space_group_name_H-M   'P 1'
#
loop_
_entity.id
_entity.type
_entity.pdbx_description
1 polymer ?
#
loop_
_entity_poly.entity_id
_entity_poly.type
_entity_poly.pdbx_seq_one_letter_code
_entity_poly.pdbx_strand_id
1 'polypeptide(L)'
;LMGAAFVPEERLGHGAAPRMKLSENLLLSRHATDGKVFVGAGGMVKSDAIYAAAQRIIKSMDVRKSAPDPEAAALSGGNLQKFIVGRELDRRPXXXVVNQPTWGVDAGAAAHIRQTLIELARSGSAVLVISQDLDELFEISDAIAVMHNGELSKPLPIAEATFEKIGLLMGGAEPGHAEHALETS
;
A
#
# COMPACT_ATOMS: atom_id res chain seq x y z
N LEU A 1 -18.85 1.51 -6.75
CA LEU A 1 -17.44 1.42 -6.30
C LEU A 1 -17.09 2.73 -5.60
N MET A 2 -16.75 2.66 -4.31
CA MET A 2 -16.53 3.85 -3.46
C MET A 2 -15.11 4.42 -3.56
N GLY A 3 -14.42 4.20 -4.68
CA GLY A 3 -13.08 4.75 -4.90
C GLY A 3 -12.00 4.17 -4.00
N ALA A 4 -12.20 2.96 -3.49
CA ALA A 4 -11.22 2.30 -2.65
C ALA A 4 -10.16 1.57 -3.48
N ALA A 5 -8.95 1.53 -2.97
CA ALA A 5 -7.85 0.74 -3.51
C ALA A 5 -7.25 -0.12 -2.40
N PHE A 6 -6.71 -1.27 -2.79
CA PHE A 6 -6.16 -2.23 -1.83
C PHE A 6 -4.84 -2.81 -2.35
N VAL A 7 -3.83 -2.77 -1.50
CA VAL A 7 -2.53 -3.40 -1.75
C VAL A 7 -2.38 -4.54 -0.73
N PRO A 8 -2.50 -5.80 -1.17
CA PRO A 8 -2.35 -6.93 -0.26
C PRO A 8 -0.87 -7.20 0.06
N GLU A 9 -0.62 -7.91 1.15
CA GLU A 9 0.72 -8.35 1.53
C GLU A 9 1.32 -9.31 0.49
N GLU A 10 0.51 -10.28 0.03
CA GLU A 10 0.95 -11.27 -0.95
C GLU A 10 0.92 -10.67 -2.36
N ARG A 11 2.10 -10.53 -2.94
CA ARG A 11 2.29 -9.86 -4.23
C ARG A 11 1.79 -10.69 -5.41
N LEU A 12 2.31 -11.93 -5.54
CA LEU A 12 1.93 -12.80 -6.65
C LEU A 12 0.69 -13.62 -6.29
N GLY A 13 -0.30 -13.57 -7.15
CA GLY A 13 -1.57 -14.26 -6.94
C GLY A 13 -2.65 -13.36 -6.39
N HIS A 14 -2.33 -12.48 -5.43
CA HIS A 14 -3.29 -11.54 -4.86
C HIS A 14 -3.07 -10.11 -5.35
N GLY A 15 -1.83 -9.61 -5.26
CA GLY A 15 -1.49 -8.26 -5.72
C GLY A 15 -1.35 -8.15 -7.23
N ALA A 16 -0.84 -9.20 -7.86
CA ALA A 16 -0.66 -9.26 -9.32
C ALA A 16 -0.79 -10.68 -9.84
N ALA A 17 -1.37 -10.83 -11.02
CA ALA A 17 -1.45 -12.11 -11.75
C ALA A 17 -0.06 -12.44 -12.32
N PRO A 18 0.57 -13.55 -11.89
CA PRO A 18 1.98 -13.81 -12.20
C PRO A 18 2.34 -13.86 -13.69
N ARG A 19 1.49 -14.52 -14.48
CA ARG A 19 1.72 -14.76 -15.91
C ARG A 19 1.19 -13.65 -16.82
N MET A 20 0.69 -12.57 -16.25
CA MET A 20 0.20 -11.41 -17.01
C MET A 20 1.25 -10.32 -17.02
N LYS A 21 1.32 -9.59 -18.12
CA LYS A 21 2.20 -8.43 -18.26
C LYS A 21 1.83 -7.33 -17.25
N LEU A 22 2.75 -6.41 -16.98
CA LEU A 22 2.46 -5.30 -16.06
C LEU A 22 1.30 -4.45 -16.58
N SER A 23 1.24 -4.19 -17.88
CA SER A 23 0.12 -3.46 -18.49
C SER A 23 -1.22 -4.19 -18.30
N GLU A 24 -1.23 -5.51 -18.46
CA GLU A 24 -2.44 -6.32 -18.26
C GLU A 24 -2.86 -6.32 -16.78
N ASN A 25 -1.90 -6.41 -15.86
CA ASN A 25 -2.15 -6.29 -14.43
C ASN A 25 -2.74 -4.92 -14.06
N LEU A 26 -2.30 -3.86 -14.74
CA LEU A 26 -2.91 -2.53 -14.58
C LEU A 26 -4.38 -2.56 -15.00
N LEU A 27 -4.68 -3.12 -16.17
CA LEU A 27 -6.07 -3.22 -16.66
C LEU A 27 -6.95 -4.00 -15.69
N LEU A 28 -6.45 -5.12 -15.14
CA LEU A 28 -7.21 -5.92 -14.19
C LEU A 28 -7.66 -5.11 -12.97
N SER A 29 -6.78 -4.28 -12.41
CA SER A 29 -7.12 -3.50 -11.22
C SER A 29 -8.03 -2.32 -11.54
N ARG A 30 -8.05 -1.86 -12.80
CA ARG A 30 -8.70 -0.60 -13.17
C ARG A 30 -9.89 -0.71 -14.09
N HIS A 31 -10.16 -1.89 -14.65
CA HIS A 31 -11.25 -2.02 -15.66
C HIS A 31 -12.60 -1.54 -15.13
N ALA A 32 -12.87 -1.73 -13.85
CA ALA A 32 -14.15 -1.37 -13.24
C ALA A 32 -14.26 0.13 -12.91
N THR A 33 -13.13 0.81 -12.64
CA THR A 33 -13.12 2.24 -12.26
C THR A 33 -12.78 3.14 -13.45
N ASP A 34 -11.80 2.76 -14.22
CA ASP A 34 -11.25 3.56 -15.33
C ASP A 34 -11.61 2.97 -16.69
N GLY A 35 -12.70 2.20 -16.75
CA GLY A 35 -13.11 1.50 -17.97
C GLY A 35 -13.19 2.40 -19.19
N LYS A 36 -13.73 3.61 -19.03
CA LYS A 36 -13.84 4.59 -20.15
C LYS A 36 -12.49 5.01 -20.71
N VAL A 37 -11.44 5.00 -19.86
CA VAL A 37 -10.08 5.36 -20.31
C VAL A 37 -9.47 4.21 -21.12
N PHE A 38 -9.64 2.98 -20.66
CA PHE A 38 -8.94 1.80 -21.17
C PHE A 38 -9.77 0.93 -22.12
N VAL A 39 -11.09 1.17 -22.20
CA VAL A 39 -11.99 0.40 -23.06
C VAL A 39 -12.76 1.38 -23.94
N GLY A 40 -12.72 1.14 -25.23
CA GLY A 40 -13.42 1.97 -26.23
C GLY A 40 -14.82 1.44 -26.52
N ALA A 41 -15.43 2.02 -27.55
CA ALA A 41 -16.75 1.61 -28.02
C ALA A 41 -16.72 0.12 -28.40
N GLY A 42 -17.78 -0.59 -28.10
CA GLY A 42 -17.90 -2.02 -28.39
C GLY A 42 -17.01 -2.93 -27.54
N GLY A 43 -16.44 -2.40 -26.44
CA GLY A 43 -15.61 -3.21 -25.55
C GLY A 43 -14.16 -3.38 -26.01
N MET A 44 -13.74 -2.64 -27.02
CA MET A 44 -12.38 -2.73 -27.56
C MET A 44 -11.35 -2.19 -26.57
N VAL A 45 -10.36 -3.01 -26.22
CA VAL A 45 -9.29 -2.65 -25.28
C VAL A 45 -8.30 -1.68 -25.96
N LYS A 46 -8.03 -0.55 -25.32
CA LYS A 46 -7.06 0.47 -25.81
C LYS A 46 -5.66 0.13 -25.31
N SER A 47 -5.01 -0.81 -25.96
CA SER A 47 -3.71 -1.35 -25.52
C SER A 47 -2.63 -0.26 -25.33
N ASP A 48 -2.59 0.71 -26.23
CA ASP A 48 -1.60 1.80 -26.15
C ASP A 48 -1.81 2.68 -24.91
N ALA A 49 -3.07 2.96 -24.55
CA ALA A 49 -3.39 3.76 -23.36
C ALA A 49 -2.99 3.00 -22.09
N ILE A 50 -3.27 1.70 -22.03
CA ILE A 50 -2.91 0.84 -20.91
C ILE A 50 -1.39 0.75 -20.77
N TYR A 51 -0.70 0.51 -21.89
CA TYR A 51 0.76 0.43 -21.90
C TYR A 51 1.39 1.76 -21.43
N ALA A 52 0.90 2.89 -21.96
CA ALA A 52 1.41 4.21 -21.57
C ALA A 52 1.20 4.46 -20.05
N ALA A 53 0.04 4.07 -19.52
CA ALA A 53 -0.24 4.22 -18.09
C ALA A 53 0.70 3.33 -17.26
N ALA A 54 0.93 2.08 -17.67
CA ALA A 54 1.87 1.18 -17.00
C ALA A 54 3.30 1.75 -17.01
N GLN A 55 3.76 2.30 -18.17
CA GLN A 55 5.10 2.89 -18.26
C GLN A 55 5.24 4.13 -17.36
N ARG A 56 4.18 4.93 -17.20
CA ARG A 56 4.18 6.08 -16.30
C ARG A 56 4.42 5.62 -14.85
N ILE A 57 3.71 4.59 -14.41
CA ILE A 57 3.85 4.01 -13.06
C ILE A 57 5.26 3.42 -12.87
N ILE A 58 5.72 2.64 -13.85
CA ILE A 58 7.06 2.04 -13.84
C ILE A 58 8.13 3.13 -13.63
N LYS A 59 7.99 4.24 -14.35
CA LYS A 59 8.93 5.36 -14.27
C LYS A 59 8.83 6.09 -12.93
N SER A 60 7.61 6.39 -12.45
CA SER A 60 7.42 7.15 -11.20
C SER A 60 7.91 6.39 -9.98
N MET A 61 7.82 5.06 -9.99
CA MET A 61 8.22 4.20 -8.87
C MET A 61 9.62 3.59 -9.04
N ASP A 62 10.36 4.00 -10.07
CA ASP A 62 11.68 3.43 -10.41
C ASP A 62 11.66 1.90 -10.41
N VAL A 63 10.70 1.31 -11.15
CA VAL A 63 10.60 -0.15 -11.27
C VAL A 63 11.64 -0.65 -12.28
N ARG A 64 12.61 -1.41 -11.81
CA ARG A 64 13.65 -2.00 -12.67
C ARG A 64 13.11 -3.29 -13.30
N LYS A 65 13.30 -3.42 -14.60
CA LYS A 65 12.74 -4.51 -15.39
C LYS A 65 13.65 -4.90 -16.55
N SER A 66 13.58 -6.16 -16.96
CA SER A 66 14.42 -6.74 -18.02
C SER A 66 13.84 -6.58 -19.43
N ALA A 67 12.56 -6.23 -19.53
CA ALA A 67 11.85 -6.10 -20.82
C ALA A 67 10.91 -4.89 -20.78
N PRO A 68 10.47 -4.38 -21.93
CA PRO A 68 9.58 -3.20 -21.94
C PRO A 68 8.29 -3.40 -21.17
N ASP A 69 7.70 -4.59 -21.19
CA ASP A 69 6.45 -4.92 -20.48
C ASP A 69 6.49 -6.40 -20.05
N PRO A 70 7.26 -6.72 -19.00
CA PRO A 70 7.44 -8.11 -18.59
C PRO A 70 6.22 -8.66 -17.86
N GLU A 71 6.15 -9.98 -17.72
CA GLU A 71 5.21 -10.62 -16.81
C GLU A 71 5.56 -10.25 -15.36
N ALA A 72 4.55 -10.18 -14.49
CA ALA A 72 4.74 -9.82 -13.09
C ALA A 72 5.74 -10.76 -12.40
N ALA A 73 5.70 -12.06 -12.70
CA ALA A 73 6.61 -13.06 -12.14
C ALA A 73 8.08 -12.86 -12.54
N ALA A 74 8.34 -12.06 -13.56
CA ALA A 74 9.72 -11.80 -14.03
C ALA A 74 10.41 -10.68 -13.22
N LEU A 75 9.69 -10.01 -12.31
CA LEU A 75 10.26 -8.95 -11.48
C LEU A 75 10.78 -9.52 -10.15
N SER A 76 11.80 -8.88 -9.58
CA SER A 76 12.17 -9.13 -8.18
C SER A 76 11.02 -8.68 -7.27
N GLY A 77 10.94 -9.26 -6.07
CA GLY A 77 9.87 -8.94 -5.12
C GLY A 77 9.75 -7.44 -4.83
N GLY A 78 10.89 -6.75 -4.65
CA GLY A 78 10.89 -5.30 -4.41
C GLY A 78 10.38 -4.50 -5.61
N ASN A 79 10.75 -4.87 -6.83
CA ASN A 79 10.26 -4.19 -8.03
C ASN A 79 8.76 -4.46 -8.26
N LEU A 80 8.31 -5.66 -7.96
CA LEU A 80 6.89 -5.98 -8.05
C LEU A 80 6.09 -5.17 -7.02
N GLN A 81 6.61 -5.04 -5.78
CA GLN A 81 5.98 -4.21 -4.74
C GLN A 81 5.85 -2.76 -5.19
N LYS A 82 6.94 -2.17 -5.71
CA LYS A 82 6.91 -0.81 -6.28
C LYS A 82 5.79 -0.66 -7.31
N PHE A 83 5.68 -1.63 -8.22
CA PHE A 83 4.66 -1.58 -9.29
C PHE A 83 3.24 -1.67 -8.70
N ILE A 84 2.99 -2.64 -7.79
CA ILE A 84 1.65 -2.84 -7.19
C ILE A 84 1.23 -1.58 -6.42
N VAL A 85 2.11 -1.08 -5.55
CA VAL A 85 1.82 0.15 -4.78
C VAL A 85 1.58 1.33 -5.72
N GLY A 86 2.50 1.56 -6.66
CA GLY A 86 2.38 2.66 -7.62
C GLY A 86 1.11 2.59 -8.45
N ARG A 87 0.70 1.39 -8.85
CA ARG A 87 -0.53 1.17 -9.62
C ARG A 87 -1.77 1.65 -8.85
N GLU A 88 -1.83 1.35 -7.56
CA GLU A 88 -2.98 1.74 -6.75
C GLU A 88 -2.92 3.22 -6.33
N LEU A 89 -1.73 3.75 -6.09
CA LEU A 89 -1.54 5.18 -5.77
C LEU A 89 -1.85 6.09 -6.97
N ASP A 90 -1.50 5.67 -8.19
CA ASP A 90 -1.76 6.47 -9.42
C ASP A 90 -3.26 6.71 -9.65
N ARG A 91 -4.14 5.91 -9.05
CA ARG A 91 -5.59 6.08 -9.11
C ARG A 91 -6.09 7.23 -8.23
N ARG A 92 -5.30 7.72 -7.29
CA ARG A 92 -5.71 8.70 -6.26
C ARG A 92 -7.02 8.26 -5.58
N PRO A 93 -7.01 7.05 -5.00
CA PRO A 93 -8.22 6.49 -4.40
C PRO A 93 -8.67 7.27 -3.16
N UNK A 94 -9.80 7.07 -2.82
CA UNK A 94 -10.37 7.59 -1.66
C UNK A 94 -9.91 6.95 -0.46
N UNK A 95 -9.59 5.58 -0.48
CA UNK A 95 -9.06 4.90 0.56
C UNK A 95 -7.95 4.11 0.07
N UNK A 96 -6.91 4.02 0.56
CA UNK A 96 -5.94 3.18 0.35
C UNK A 96 -5.89 2.35 1.47
N VAL A 97 -6.10 1.11 1.36
CA VAL A 97 -5.74 0.11 2.38
C VAL A 97 -4.48 -0.58 1.86
N VAL A 98 -3.38 -0.49 2.59
CA VAL A 98 -2.11 -1.06 2.15
C VAL A 98 -1.50 -1.90 3.27
N ASN A 99 -1.17 -3.16 2.93
CA ASN A 99 -0.56 -4.10 3.87
C ASN A 99 0.92 -4.27 3.52
N GLN A 100 1.81 -4.01 4.48
CA GLN A 100 3.26 -4.13 4.38
C GLN A 100 3.82 -3.36 3.17
N PRO A 101 3.55 -2.04 3.04
CA PRO A 101 3.87 -1.30 1.81
C PRO A 101 5.35 -1.30 1.44
N THR A 102 6.24 -1.30 2.42
CA THR A 102 7.69 -1.19 2.18
C THR A 102 8.42 -2.54 2.32
N TRP A 103 7.69 -3.63 2.53
CA TRP A 103 8.29 -4.95 2.74
C TRP A 103 9.13 -5.36 1.51
N GLY A 104 10.41 -5.65 1.76
CA GLY A 104 11.31 -6.17 0.73
C GLY A 104 11.69 -5.21 -0.39
N VAL A 105 11.54 -3.90 -0.17
CA VAL A 105 12.08 -2.88 -1.09
C VAL A 105 13.35 -2.27 -0.48
N ASP A 106 14.14 -1.60 -1.31
CA ASP A 106 15.31 -0.87 -0.84
C ASP A 106 14.91 0.41 -0.08
N ALA A 107 15.84 0.96 0.72
CA ALA A 107 15.57 2.11 1.59
C ALA A 107 15.07 3.34 0.82
N GLY A 108 15.60 3.57 -0.38
CA GLY A 108 15.14 4.70 -1.20
C GLY A 108 13.71 4.52 -1.68
N ALA A 109 13.36 3.30 -2.10
CA ALA A 109 11.99 2.98 -2.50
C ALA A 109 11.03 3.05 -1.30
N ALA A 110 11.46 2.57 -0.12
CA ALA A 110 10.65 2.65 1.10
C ALA A 110 10.33 4.11 1.45
N ALA A 111 11.34 4.98 1.45
CA ALA A 111 11.15 6.42 1.70
C ALA A 111 10.18 7.04 0.68
N HIS A 112 10.34 6.70 -0.61
CA HIS A 112 9.46 7.21 -1.66
C HIS A 112 8.00 6.76 -1.47
N ILE A 113 7.80 5.47 -1.12
CA ILE A 113 6.46 4.92 -0.86
C ILE A 113 5.84 5.66 0.34
N ARG A 114 6.56 5.78 1.47
CA ARG A 114 6.06 6.48 2.66
C ARG A 114 5.66 7.92 2.33
N GLN A 115 6.53 8.64 1.63
CA GLN A 115 6.24 10.02 1.23
C GLN A 115 4.98 10.11 0.35
N THR A 116 4.82 9.16 -0.59
CA THR A 116 3.65 9.16 -1.48
C THR A 116 2.35 8.86 -0.69
N LEU A 117 2.41 7.98 0.32
CA LEU A 117 1.26 7.71 1.20
C LEU A 117 0.87 8.97 2.00
N ILE A 118 1.85 9.68 2.54
CA ILE A 118 1.62 10.96 3.26
C ILE A 118 0.98 11.99 2.31
N GLU A 119 1.51 12.12 1.10
CA GLU A 119 0.97 13.06 0.11
C GLU A 119 -0.46 12.70 -0.29
N LEU A 120 -0.76 11.40 -0.43
CA LEU A 120 -2.11 10.94 -0.72
C LEU A 120 -3.06 11.34 0.43
N ALA A 121 -2.67 11.11 1.69
CA ALA A 121 -3.47 11.49 2.86
C ALA A 121 -3.68 13.00 2.90
N ARG A 122 -2.63 13.80 2.69
CA ARG A 122 -2.71 15.27 2.66
C ARG A 122 -3.60 15.79 1.53
N SER A 123 -3.77 15.04 0.47
CA SER A 123 -4.67 15.42 -0.64
C SER A 123 -6.15 15.13 -0.33
N GLY A 124 -6.44 14.60 0.85
CA GLY A 124 -7.80 14.33 1.31
C GLY A 124 -8.24 12.88 1.27
N SER A 125 -7.34 11.96 0.95
CA SER A 125 -7.64 10.53 0.94
C SER A 125 -7.51 9.95 2.35
N ALA A 126 -8.33 8.97 2.68
CA ALA A 126 -8.13 8.15 3.89
C ALA A 126 -7.11 7.05 3.56
N VAL A 127 -6.11 6.88 4.42
CA VAL A 127 -5.06 5.87 4.23
C VAL A 127 -5.01 4.98 5.48
N LEU A 128 -5.17 3.68 5.28
CA LEU A 128 -4.99 2.68 6.32
C LEU A 128 -3.75 1.85 5.98
N VAL A 129 -2.73 1.97 6.82
CA VAL A 129 -1.50 1.19 6.67
C VAL A 129 -1.51 0.07 7.69
N ILE A 130 -1.28 -1.15 7.23
CA ILE A 130 -1.10 -2.32 8.10
C ILE A 130 0.38 -2.71 7.98
N SER A 131 1.10 -2.68 9.09
CA SER A 131 2.54 -2.97 9.08
C SER A 131 2.96 -3.55 10.42
N GLN A 132 4.01 -4.36 10.41
CA GLN A 132 4.70 -4.83 11.60
C GLN A 132 5.92 -3.96 11.92
N ASP A 133 6.25 -3.03 11.02
CA ASP A 133 7.38 -2.11 11.19
C ASP A 133 6.91 -0.87 11.96
N LEU A 134 7.19 -0.84 13.26
CA LEU A 134 6.77 0.27 14.12
C LEU A 134 7.44 1.59 13.73
N ASP A 135 8.70 1.56 13.31
CA ASP A 135 9.38 2.79 12.85
C ASP A 135 8.64 3.41 11.67
N GLU A 136 8.21 2.57 10.71
CA GLU A 136 7.41 3.02 9.58
C GLU A 136 6.10 3.66 10.06
N LEU A 137 5.37 2.97 10.97
CA LEU A 137 4.08 3.46 11.45
C LEU A 137 4.23 4.78 12.21
N PHE A 138 5.24 4.90 13.09
CA PHE A 138 5.50 6.16 13.81
C PHE A 138 5.86 7.31 12.88
N GLU A 139 6.52 7.02 11.75
CA GLU A 139 6.92 8.05 10.79
C GLU A 139 5.73 8.62 10.01
N ILE A 140 4.72 7.77 9.66
CA ILE A 140 3.71 8.18 8.66
C ILE A 140 2.29 8.30 9.19
N SER A 141 2.00 7.88 10.43
CA SER A 141 0.61 7.77 10.92
C SER A 141 0.18 8.98 11.76
N ASP A 142 -1.09 9.31 11.71
CA ASP A 142 -1.72 10.27 12.63
C ASP A 142 -2.19 9.57 13.92
N ALA A 143 -2.50 8.27 13.81
CA ALA A 143 -2.92 7.44 14.93
C ALA A 143 -2.56 5.98 14.67
N ILE A 144 -2.30 5.22 15.73
CA ILE A 144 -1.94 3.80 15.65
C ILE A 144 -2.95 2.99 16.48
N ALA A 145 -3.42 1.87 15.92
CA ALA A 145 -4.20 0.88 16.65
C ALA A 145 -3.51 -0.49 16.54
N VAL A 146 -3.63 -1.30 17.57
CA VAL A 146 -2.97 -2.60 17.64
C VAL A 146 -4.00 -3.73 17.51
N MET A 147 -3.70 -4.71 16.67
CA MET A 147 -4.50 -5.93 16.54
C MET A 147 -3.83 -7.03 17.39
N HIS A 148 -4.56 -7.57 18.35
CA HIS A 148 -4.10 -8.68 19.19
C HIS A 148 -5.22 -9.69 19.39
N ASN A 149 -4.97 -10.95 19.09
CA ASN A 149 -5.93 -12.06 19.27
C ASN A 149 -7.33 -11.79 18.69
N GLY A 150 -7.39 -11.13 17.54
CA GLY A 150 -8.66 -10.86 16.87
C GLY A 150 -9.38 -9.61 17.36
N GLU A 151 -8.81 -8.89 18.32
CA GLU A 151 -9.36 -7.64 18.84
C GLU A 151 -8.48 -6.45 18.42
N LEU A 152 -9.14 -5.35 18.06
CA LEU A 152 -8.46 -4.12 17.68
C LEU A 152 -8.54 -3.12 18.84
N SER A 153 -7.41 -2.60 19.27
CA SER A 153 -7.37 -1.58 20.32
C SER A 153 -8.03 -0.27 19.84
N LYS A 154 -8.34 0.59 20.78
CA LYS A 154 -8.71 1.96 20.45
C LYS A 154 -7.52 2.63 19.75
N PRO A 155 -7.76 3.45 18.70
CA PRO A 155 -6.66 4.19 18.08
C PRO A 155 -6.07 5.20 19.06
N LEU A 156 -4.74 5.20 19.15
CA LEU A 156 -3.98 6.19 19.94
C LEU A 156 -3.45 7.25 18.99
N PRO A 157 -3.76 8.53 19.23
CA PRO A 157 -3.11 9.61 18.46
C PRO A 157 -1.58 9.48 18.53
N ILE A 158 -0.88 9.79 17.45
CA ILE A 158 0.57 9.61 17.40
C ILE A 158 1.30 10.36 18.51
N ALA A 159 0.76 11.51 18.92
CA ALA A 159 1.34 12.31 20.02
C ALA A 159 1.27 11.61 21.39
N GLU A 160 0.38 10.63 21.54
CA GLU A 160 0.19 9.87 22.78
C GLU A 160 0.77 8.45 22.68
N ALA A 161 1.13 8.00 21.48
CA ALA A 161 1.70 6.69 21.24
C ALA A 161 3.18 6.67 21.59
N THR A 162 3.61 5.65 22.32
CA THR A 162 5.03 5.38 22.55
C THR A 162 5.33 3.94 22.19
N PHE A 163 6.60 3.63 21.93
CA PHE A 163 7.00 2.25 21.63
C PHE A 163 6.59 1.30 22.78
N GLU A 164 6.70 1.75 24.04
CA GLU A 164 6.31 0.95 25.20
C GLU A 164 4.80 0.68 25.20
N LYS A 165 3.97 1.71 25.00
CA LYS A 165 2.50 1.53 24.97
C LYS A 165 2.08 0.58 23.86
N ILE A 166 2.63 0.78 22.66
CA ILE A 166 2.31 -0.09 21.52
C ILE A 166 2.78 -1.52 21.80
N GLY A 167 3.99 -1.68 22.35
CA GLY A 167 4.53 -2.98 22.74
C GLY A 167 3.66 -3.70 23.76
N LEU A 168 3.16 -2.99 24.77
CA LEU A 168 2.24 -3.57 25.77
C LEU A 168 0.93 -4.04 25.12
N LEU A 169 0.34 -3.23 24.25
CA LEU A 169 -0.88 -3.60 23.53
C LEU A 169 -0.64 -4.82 22.63
N MET A 170 0.52 -4.89 21.97
CA MET A 170 0.91 -6.06 21.16
C MET A 170 1.04 -7.32 22.00
N GLY A 171 1.45 -7.16 23.27
CA GLY A 171 1.52 -8.26 24.25
C GLY A 171 0.18 -8.62 24.89
N GLY A 172 -0.89 -7.93 24.55
CA GLY A 172 -2.24 -8.21 25.08
C GLY A 172 -2.56 -7.50 26.40
N ALA A 173 -1.79 -6.49 26.79
CA ALA A 173 -2.11 -5.71 27.98
C ALA A 173 -3.35 -4.85 27.73
N GLU A 174 -4.26 -4.80 28.71
CA GLU A 174 -5.41 -3.89 28.61
C GLU A 174 -4.97 -2.44 28.74
N PRO A 175 -5.66 -1.51 28.03
CA PRO A 175 -5.27 -0.09 28.05
C PRO A 175 -5.10 0.53 29.44
N GLY A 176 -5.91 0.12 30.41
CA GLY A 176 -5.82 0.62 31.79
C GLY A 176 -4.61 0.12 32.57
N HIS A 177 -4.06 -1.04 32.21
CA HIS A 177 -2.85 -1.56 32.85
C HIS A 177 -1.57 -0.96 32.25
N ALA A 178 -1.64 -0.52 30.99
CA ALA A 178 -0.51 0.11 30.32
C ALA A 178 -0.15 1.49 30.94
N GLU A 179 -1.16 2.23 31.37
CA GLU A 179 -0.94 3.53 32.05
C GLU A 179 -0.31 3.33 33.45
N HIS A 180 -0.78 2.35 34.19
CA HIS A 180 -0.31 2.09 35.58
C HIS A 180 1.11 1.55 35.63
N ALA A 181 1.52 0.73 34.63
CA ALA A 181 2.88 0.17 34.57
C ALA A 181 3.94 1.26 34.30
N LEU A 182 3.56 2.33 33.59
CA LEU A 182 4.48 3.43 33.25
C LEU A 182 4.62 4.46 34.40
N GLU A 183 3.62 4.54 35.31
CA GLU A 183 3.67 5.45 36.46
C GLU A 183 4.50 4.89 37.63
N THR A 184 4.81 3.60 37.60
CA THR A 184 5.52 2.92 38.72
C THR A 184 6.97 2.55 38.39
N SER A 185 7.50 2.97 37.23
CA SER A 185 8.89 2.74 36.81
C SER A 185 9.69 4.03 36.85
#